data_0f7744db5a9f1e1b62c1dd8d4b130dff
#
_entry.id   0f7744db5a9f1e1b62c1dd8d4b130dff
#
_cell.length_a   1.000
_cell.length_b   1.000
_cell.length_c   1.000
_cell.angle_alpha   90.00
_cell.angle_beta   90.00
_cell.angle_gamma   90.00
#
_symmetry.space_group_name_H-M   'P 1'
#
loop_
_entity.id
_entity.type
_entity.pdbx_description
1 polymer ?
#
loop_
_entity_poly.entity_id
_entity_poly.type
_entity_poly.pdbx_seq_one_letter_code
_entity_poly.pdbx_strand_id
1 'polypeptide(L)'
;MNRYFCVNRNLQLVETSNRMGSLRNVLRWAANETKEHILKKLELCMELKFLGHDFITEARFKSGGRCDVLDLTDGTIYEILHTESDKEFEENKLQKYPAEFKIVKIRS
;
A
#
# COMPACT_ATOMS: atom_id res chain seq x y z
N MET A 1 13.81 -16.86 2.16
CA MET A 1 14.26 -15.49 1.87
C MET A 1 14.09 -14.65 3.13
N ASN A 2 15.10 -13.91 3.58
CA ASN A 2 14.97 -13.15 4.79
C ASN A 2 14.16 -11.86 4.53
N ARG A 3 13.61 -11.29 5.61
CA ARG A 3 12.76 -10.10 5.56
C ARG A 3 13.44 -8.93 4.86
N TYR A 4 14.70 -8.69 5.17
CA TYR A 4 15.45 -7.56 4.64
C TYR A 4 15.53 -7.59 3.12
N PHE A 5 15.78 -8.77 2.58
CA PHE A 5 15.85 -8.97 1.13
C PHE A 5 14.49 -8.70 0.48
N CYS A 6 13.41 -9.18 1.11
CA CYS A 6 12.06 -8.97 0.58
C CYS A 6 11.69 -7.49 0.53
N VAL A 7 11.98 -6.75 1.59
CA VAL A 7 11.72 -5.30 1.65
C VAL A 7 12.45 -4.58 0.52
N ASN A 8 13.74 -4.84 0.38
CA ASN A 8 14.54 -4.17 -0.65
C ASN A 8 14.09 -4.51 -2.06
N ARG A 9 13.74 -5.78 -2.30
CA ARG A 9 13.22 -6.21 -3.59
C ARG A 9 11.91 -5.48 -3.93
N ASN A 10 11.00 -5.40 -2.96
CA ASN A 10 9.71 -4.77 -3.17
C ASN A 10 9.82 -3.27 -3.39
N LEU A 11 10.80 -2.62 -2.74
CA LEU A 11 11.05 -1.20 -2.94
C LEU A 11 11.47 -0.86 -4.37
N GLN A 12 12.04 -1.81 -5.11
CA GLN A 12 12.45 -1.58 -6.49
C GLN A 12 11.26 -1.29 -7.42
N LEU A 13 10.05 -1.70 -7.04
CA LEU A 13 8.85 -1.49 -7.84
C LEU A 13 8.16 -0.17 -7.52
N VAL A 14 8.62 0.54 -6.49
CA VAL A 14 8.09 1.82 -6.05
C VAL A 14 8.90 2.95 -6.68
N GLU A 15 8.24 4.07 -7.00
CA GLU A 15 8.92 5.25 -7.53
C GLU A 15 10.02 5.72 -6.59
N THR A 16 11.08 6.31 -7.17
CA THR A 16 12.24 6.76 -6.41
C THR A 16 11.85 7.71 -5.27
N SER A 17 10.93 8.63 -5.53
CA SER A 17 10.46 9.59 -4.51
C SER A 17 9.79 8.89 -3.31
N ASN A 18 9.26 7.69 -3.52
CA ASN A 18 8.59 6.92 -2.47
C ASN A 18 9.50 5.89 -1.79
N ARG A 19 10.75 5.78 -2.25
CA ARG A 19 11.70 4.82 -1.67
C ARG A 19 12.55 5.42 -0.55
N MET A 20 12.40 6.72 -0.31
CA MET A 20 13.16 7.42 0.73
C MET A 20 12.84 6.83 2.10
N GLY A 21 13.86 6.67 2.94
CA GLY A 21 13.69 6.10 4.26
C GLY A 21 12.69 6.84 5.13
N SER A 22 12.55 8.15 4.92
CA SER A 22 11.60 8.98 5.66
C SER A 22 10.14 8.64 5.40
N LEU A 23 9.83 7.89 4.32
CA LEU A 23 8.47 7.48 3.99
C LEU A 23 8.15 6.08 4.45
N ARG A 24 9.15 5.31 4.84
CA ARG A 24 8.93 3.95 5.34
C ARG A 24 8.33 4.01 6.75
N ASN A 25 7.26 3.25 6.97
CA ASN A 25 6.58 3.14 8.25
C ASN A 25 5.99 4.46 8.73
N VAL A 26 5.56 5.30 7.79
CA VAL A 26 4.94 6.59 8.08
C VAL A 26 3.50 6.58 7.57
N LEU A 27 2.56 7.00 8.41
CA LEU A 27 1.16 7.14 8.01
C LEU A 27 0.98 8.46 7.26
N ARG A 28 0.53 8.37 6.01
CA ARG A 28 0.22 9.54 5.19
C ARG A 28 -1.21 9.44 4.68
N TRP A 29 -1.83 10.58 4.45
CA TRP A 29 -3.16 10.63 3.84
C TRP A 29 -3.28 11.87 2.96
N ALA A 30 -4.21 11.81 2.01
CA ALA A 30 -4.51 12.96 1.16
C ALA A 30 -5.52 13.87 1.86
N ALA A 31 -5.49 15.16 1.53
CA ALA A 31 -6.35 16.14 2.20
C ALA A 31 -7.84 15.85 2.03
N ASN A 32 -8.22 15.16 0.96
CA ASN A 32 -9.63 14.87 0.65
C ASN A 32 -10.09 13.49 1.12
N GLU A 33 -9.24 12.75 1.84
CA GLU A 33 -9.66 11.45 2.36
C GLU A 33 -10.66 11.62 3.50
N THR A 34 -11.62 10.70 3.60
CA THR A 34 -12.59 10.72 4.68
C THR A 34 -11.95 10.24 5.98
N LYS A 35 -12.56 10.61 7.11
CA LYS A 35 -12.14 10.15 8.43
C LYS A 35 -12.13 8.62 8.51
N GLU A 36 -13.18 8.00 7.98
CA GLU A 36 -13.33 6.55 8.01
C GLU A 36 -12.20 5.87 7.24
N HIS A 37 -11.82 6.41 6.09
CA HIS A 37 -10.73 5.89 5.29
C HIS A 37 -9.40 6.00 6.02
N ILE A 38 -9.14 7.15 6.64
CA ILE A 38 -7.91 7.39 7.39
C ILE A 38 -7.82 6.47 8.61
N LEU A 39 -8.93 6.31 9.35
CA LEU A 39 -8.95 5.43 10.51
C LEU A 39 -8.69 3.98 10.15
N LYS A 40 -9.25 3.53 9.02
CA LYS A 40 -9.03 2.15 8.56
C LYS A 40 -7.58 1.94 8.15
N LYS A 41 -6.99 2.95 7.50
CA LYS A 41 -5.58 2.92 7.13
C LYS A 41 -4.70 2.85 8.40
N LEU A 42 -5.03 3.63 9.41
CA LEU A 42 -4.31 3.62 10.68
C LEU A 42 -4.38 2.24 11.35
N GLU A 43 -5.57 1.64 11.43
CA GLU A 43 -5.73 0.30 11.99
C GLU A 43 -4.83 -0.71 11.31
N LEU A 44 -4.83 -0.68 9.97
CA LEU A 44 -4.02 -1.60 9.18
C LEU A 44 -2.54 -1.39 9.45
N CYS A 45 -2.09 -0.14 9.47
CA CYS A 45 -0.68 0.17 9.74
C CYS A 45 -0.27 -0.30 11.12
N MET A 46 -1.14 -0.19 12.11
CA MET A 46 -0.87 -0.68 13.46
C MET A 46 -0.74 -2.20 13.49
N GLU A 47 -1.58 -2.90 12.74
CA GLU A 47 -1.48 -4.36 12.63
C GLU A 47 -0.14 -4.76 12.00
N LEU A 48 0.27 -4.09 10.93
CA LEU A 48 1.54 -4.37 10.27
C LEU A 48 2.71 -4.09 11.21
N LYS A 49 2.62 -3.00 11.98
CA LYS A 49 3.63 -2.68 12.96
C LYS A 49 3.77 -3.78 14.02
N PHE A 50 2.65 -4.29 14.53
CA PHE A 50 2.67 -5.38 15.51
C PHE A 50 3.27 -6.66 14.95
N LEU A 51 3.06 -6.91 13.66
CA LEU A 51 3.67 -8.06 12.99
C LEU A 51 5.16 -7.84 12.71
N GLY A 52 5.65 -6.62 12.92
CA GLY A 52 7.03 -6.27 12.61
C GLY A 52 7.29 -6.11 11.12
N HIS A 53 6.26 -5.83 10.33
CA HIS A 53 6.39 -5.61 8.89
C HIS A 53 6.69 -4.15 8.60
N ASP A 54 7.49 -3.91 7.56
CA ASP A 54 7.71 -2.57 7.03
C ASP A 54 6.65 -2.27 5.98
N PHE A 55 6.20 -1.01 5.92
CA PHE A 55 5.16 -0.61 4.97
C PHE A 55 5.40 0.81 4.46
N ILE A 56 4.71 1.14 3.36
CA ILE A 56 4.62 2.50 2.84
C ILE A 56 3.14 2.79 2.58
N THR A 57 2.65 3.92 3.08
CA THR A 57 1.31 4.41 2.75
C THR A 57 1.38 5.28 1.50
N GLU A 58 0.30 5.33 0.73
CA GLU A 58 0.22 6.12 -0.51
C GLU A 58 1.40 5.83 -1.43
N ALA A 59 1.72 4.54 -1.60
CA ALA A 59 2.85 4.13 -2.41
C ALA A 59 2.54 4.25 -3.90
N ARG A 60 3.42 4.93 -4.64
CA ARG A 60 3.33 5.05 -6.09
C ARG A 60 4.27 4.05 -6.74
N PHE A 61 3.77 3.33 -7.72
CA PHE A 61 4.55 2.33 -8.43
C PHE A 61 5.12 2.90 -9.72
N LYS A 62 6.23 2.33 -10.16
CA LYS A 62 6.83 2.69 -11.45
C LYS A 62 5.86 2.46 -12.61
N SER A 63 4.94 1.51 -12.46
CA SER A 63 3.92 1.20 -13.45
C SER A 63 2.80 2.25 -13.52
N GLY A 64 2.77 3.21 -12.58
CA GLY A 64 1.85 4.33 -12.60
C GLY A 64 0.69 4.27 -11.63
N GLY A 65 0.49 3.15 -10.96
CA GLY A 65 -0.57 3.04 -9.95
C GLY A 65 -0.15 3.58 -8.59
N ARG A 66 -1.12 3.89 -7.74
CA ARG A 66 -0.90 4.28 -6.36
C ARG A 66 -1.84 3.48 -5.47
N CYS A 67 -1.33 2.89 -4.40
CA CYS A 67 -2.14 2.12 -3.46
C CYS A 67 -2.22 2.82 -2.11
N ASP A 68 -3.20 2.40 -1.30
CA ASP A 68 -3.36 2.97 0.04
C ASP A 68 -2.22 2.54 0.98
N VAL A 69 -1.94 1.26 1.04
CA VAL A 69 -0.86 0.71 1.88
C VAL A 69 -0.17 -0.42 1.13
N LEU A 70 1.16 -0.39 1.11
CA LEU A 70 1.97 -1.49 0.59
C LEU A 70 2.76 -2.10 1.74
N ASP A 71 2.52 -3.40 2.01
CA ASP A 71 3.33 -4.15 2.95
C ASP A 71 4.61 -4.58 2.22
N LEU A 72 5.72 -3.94 2.56
CA LEU A 72 7.00 -4.20 1.92
C LEU A 72 7.58 -5.57 2.29
N THR A 73 7.20 -6.09 3.45
CA THR A 73 7.77 -7.33 3.96
C THR A 73 7.25 -8.54 3.21
N ASP A 74 5.95 -8.59 2.90
CA ASP A 74 5.37 -9.74 2.22
C ASP A 74 4.87 -9.45 0.80
N GLY A 75 4.94 -8.19 0.35
CA GLY A 75 4.52 -7.84 -1.01
C GLY A 75 3.01 -7.82 -1.19
N THR A 76 2.27 -7.32 -0.20
CA THR A 76 0.81 -7.21 -0.28
C THR A 76 0.39 -5.76 -0.42
N ILE A 77 -0.45 -5.48 -1.42
CA ILE A 77 -1.11 -4.19 -1.58
C ILE A 77 -2.45 -4.24 -0.87
N TYR A 78 -2.71 -3.27 -0.01
CA TYR A 78 -4.00 -3.13 0.66
C TYR A 78 -4.71 -1.91 0.09
N GLU A 79 -5.94 -2.13 -0.40
CA GLU A 79 -6.81 -1.08 -0.90
C GLU A 79 -8.03 -0.95 0.02
N ILE A 80 -8.27 0.25 0.49
CA ILE A 80 -9.41 0.53 1.37
C ILE A 80 -10.52 1.12 0.52
N LEU A 81 -11.59 0.35 0.34
CA LEU A 81 -12.70 0.71 -0.54
C LEU A 81 -13.87 1.21 0.29
N HIS A 82 -14.47 2.31 -0.12
CA HIS A 82 -15.64 2.86 0.53
C HIS A 82 -16.89 2.71 -0.34
N THR A 83 -16.88 3.33 -1.51
CA THR A 83 -18.02 3.29 -2.43
C THR A 83 -17.73 2.56 -3.73
N GLU A 84 -16.45 2.30 -4.03
CA GLU A 84 -16.09 1.61 -5.26
C GLU A 84 -16.56 0.16 -5.25
N SER A 85 -17.14 -0.29 -6.36
CA SER A 85 -17.41 -1.70 -6.56
C SER A 85 -16.12 -2.42 -6.94
N ASP A 86 -16.09 -3.75 -6.78
CA ASP A 86 -14.94 -4.55 -7.19
C ASP A 86 -14.66 -4.38 -8.68
N LYS A 87 -15.73 -4.24 -9.48
CA LYS A 87 -15.59 -4.04 -10.92
C LYS A 87 -14.88 -2.72 -11.23
N GLU A 88 -15.30 -1.64 -10.58
CA GLU A 88 -14.67 -0.33 -10.77
C GLU A 88 -13.20 -0.36 -10.38
N PHE A 89 -12.88 -1.02 -9.28
CA PHE A 89 -11.50 -1.17 -8.84
C PHE A 89 -10.67 -1.91 -9.89
N GLU A 90 -11.16 -3.03 -10.39
CA GLU A 90 -10.45 -3.83 -11.39
C GLU A 90 -10.22 -3.07 -12.68
N GLU A 91 -11.21 -2.31 -13.14
CA GLU A 91 -11.09 -1.55 -14.38
C GLU A 91 -10.11 -0.38 -14.26
N ASN A 92 -10.09 0.29 -13.10
CA ASN A 92 -9.37 1.55 -12.95
C ASN A 92 -8.00 1.41 -12.31
N LYS A 93 -7.76 0.42 -11.47
CA LYS A 93 -6.55 0.35 -10.65
C LYS A 93 -5.74 -0.93 -10.84
N LEU A 94 -6.39 -2.07 -10.93
CA LEU A 94 -5.71 -3.36 -10.91
C LEU A 94 -4.65 -3.49 -12.00
N GLN A 95 -4.94 -2.99 -13.19
CA GLN A 95 -4.03 -3.09 -14.33
C GLN A 95 -2.75 -2.28 -14.16
N LYS A 96 -2.75 -1.32 -13.23
CA LYS A 96 -1.60 -0.44 -12.98
C LYS A 96 -0.69 -0.94 -11.87
N TYR A 97 -1.05 -2.05 -11.24
CA TYR A 97 -0.26 -2.57 -10.14
C TYR A 97 0.71 -3.64 -10.61
N PRO A 98 1.92 -3.70 -10.01
CA PRO A 98 2.86 -4.77 -10.34
C PRO A 98 2.27 -6.15 -10.07
N ALA A 99 2.44 -7.07 -11.04
CA ALA A 99 1.91 -8.43 -10.92
C ALA A 99 2.58 -9.22 -9.79
N GLU A 100 3.73 -8.77 -9.32
CA GLU A 100 4.48 -9.42 -8.23
C GLU A 100 3.75 -9.32 -6.89
N PHE A 101 2.83 -8.35 -6.74
CA PHE A 101 2.17 -8.10 -5.46
C PHE A 101 0.78 -8.75 -5.40
N LYS A 102 0.44 -9.25 -4.22
CA LYS A 102 -0.93 -9.66 -3.92
C LYS A 102 -1.77 -8.42 -3.60
N ILE A 103 -3.06 -8.47 -3.90
CA ILE A 103 -3.96 -7.35 -3.63
C ILE A 103 -5.04 -7.81 -2.68
N VAL A 104 -5.20 -7.08 -1.58
CA VAL A 104 -6.25 -7.32 -0.58
C VAL A 104 -7.13 -6.08 -0.51
N LYS A 105 -8.43 -6.27 -0.71
CA LYS A 105 -9.43 -5.19 -0.65
C LYS A 105 -10.09 -5.20 0.72
N ILE A 106 -10.12 -4.04 1.36
CA ILE A 106 -10.71 -3.86 2.68
C ILE A 106 -11.84 -2.83 2.57
N ARG A 107 -13.02 -3.16 3.10
CA ARG A 107 -14.15 -2.23 3.14
C ARG A 107 -14.06 -1.39 4.41
N SER A 108 -14.18 -0.10 4.23
CA SER A 108 -14.20 0.82 5.37
C SER A 108 -15.61 1.01 5.92
#